data_29c7afd9c52de4fee84536beafd82e0e
#
_entry.id   29c7afd9c52de4fee84536beafd82e0e
#
_cell.length_a   1.000
_cell.length_b   1.000
_cell.length_c   1.000
_cell.angle_alpha   90.00
_cell.angle_beta   90.00
_cell.angle_gamma   90.00
#
_symmetry.space_group_name_H-M   'P 1'
#
loop_
_entity.id
_entity.type
_entity.pdbx_description
1 polymer ?
#
loop_
_entity_poly.entity_id
_entity_poly.type
_entity_poly.pdbx_seq_one_letter_code
_entity_poly.pdbx_strand_id
1 'polypeptide(L)'
;GQHPIHVTNISADRRSVGMPEGHPPMESFLGVPIIGAGETLGNLYLTDKLAGLDFNGADQRLIEMLAAHAAVAIQNARLYSQVERLAILEERTRIGMDLHDGVIQSIYAVGLTLESTRLALPDEADEVSTLLDTAIEGLNDAIRDIRNFILDLRPRRFAGDVQQGLAQLVREFQANTMVPVSIKMPERLEDLPLPQGRAIFLTTQEALANVARHARAKGVDITLHCTDDRVILSVKDNGRGFDASNESLRVGHGLANMQARAESLHGTFNIQASPGRGTSVILDLPL
;
A
#
# COMPACT_ATOMS: atom_id res chain seq x y z
N GLY A 1 -7.27 9.77 30.72
CA GLY A 1 -7.64 11.10 31.24
C GLY A 1 -6.60 12.14 30.85
N GLN A 2 -7.02 13.37 30.63
CA GLN A 2 -6.11 14.48 30.25
C GLN A 2 -5.51 15.22 31.46
N HIS A 3 -5.71 14.71 32.67
CA HIS A 3 -5.23 15.31 33.90
C HIS A 3 -4.30 14.35 34.65
N PRO A 4 -3.32 14.89 35.39
CA PRO A 4 -2.48 14.10 36.29
C PRO A 4 -3.32 13.36 37.33
N ILE A 5 -2.90 12.17 37.69
CA ILE A 5 -3.54 11.33 38.71
C ILE A 5 -2.48 11.08 39.80
N HIS A 6 -2.77 11.48 41.01
CA HIS A 6 -1.94 11.22 42.19
C HIS A 6 -2.75 10.31 43.13
N VAL A 7 -2.14 9.23 43.60
CA VAL A 7 -2.74 8.28 44.54
C VAL A 7 -1.71 7.88 45.57
N THR A 8 -2.03 8.06 46.85
CA THR A 8 -1.13 7.72 47.97
C THR A 8 -1.18 6.22 48.30
N ASN A 9 -2.29 5.56 48.02
CA ASN A 9 -2.45 4.12 48.16
C ASN A 9 -3.38 3.56 47.10
N ILE A 10 -2.81 2.86 46.13
CA ILE A 10 -3.55 2.29 44.98
C ILE A 10 -4.59 1.27 45.44
N SER A 11 -4.26 0.44 46.44
CA SER A 11 -5.18 -0.60 46.93
C SER A 11 -6.43 -0.03 47.60
N ALA A 12 -6.36 1.21 48.09
CA ALA A 12 -7.47 1.92 48.74
C ALA A 12 -8.24 2.84 47.78
N ASP A 13 -7.74 3.09 46.55
CA ASP A 13 -8.37 4.00 45.60
C ASP A 13 -9.57 3.29 44.87
N ARG A 14 -10.73 3.93 44.91
CA ARG A 14 -11.96 3.40 44.30
C ARG A 14 -11.89 3.22 42.76
N ARG A 15 -10.94 3.87 42.12
CA ARG A 15 -10.69 3.80 40.68
C ARG A 15 -9.80 2.61 40.31
N SER A 16 -9.15 1.99 41.29
CA SER A 16 -8.29 0.82 41.09
C SER A 16 -9.14 -0.38 40.66
N VAL A 17 -8.78 -1.00 39.55
CA VAL A 17 -9.39 -2.24 39.05
C VAL A 17 -8.61 -3.49 39.48
N GLY A 18 -7.65 -3.34 40.42
CA GLY A 18 -6.75 -4.40 40.84
C GLY A 18 -5.51 -4.52 39.94
N MET A 19 -4.58 -5.37 40.34
CA MET A 19 -3.35 -5.65 39.58
C MET A 19 -3.47 -7.00 38.87
N PRO A 20 -2.91 -7.11 37.65
CA PRO A 20 -2.81 -8.42 36.99
C PRO A 20 -1.99 -9.40 37.83
N GLU A 21 -2.23 -10.69 37.64
CA GLU A 21 -1.51 -11.75 38.31
C GLU A 21 0.00 -11.66 37.99
N GLY A 22 0.85 -11.67 39.01
CA GLY A 22 2.31 -11.52 38.85
C GLY A 22 2.83 -10.06 38.75
N HIS A 23 1.95 -9.06 38.85
CA HIS A 23 2.40 -7.67 38.88
C HIS A 23 3.02 -7.33 40.26
N PRO A 24 4.18 -6.63 40.32
CA PRO A 24 4.75 -6.19 41.58
C PRO A 24 3.75 -5.29 42.34
N PRO A 25 3.71 -5.39 43.69
CA PRO A 25 2.84 -4.53 44.47
C PRO A 25 3.27 -3.05 44.29
N MET A 26 2.30 -2.19 44.16
CA MET A 26 2.51 -0.72 44.09
C MET A 26 1.65 -0.06 45.14
N GLU A 27 2.25 0.84 45.93
CA GLU A 27 1.54 1.60 46.98
C GLU A 27 1.20 3.02 46.51
N SER A 28 2.18 3.87 46.29
CA SER A 28 1.98 5.23 45.81
C SER A 28 2.11 5.33 44.27
N PHE A 29 1.33 6.23 43.67
CA PHE A 29 1.26 6.35 42.21
C PHE A 29 1.11 7.82 41.80
N LEU A 30 1.89 8.20 40.79
CA LEU A 30 1.76 9.46 40.06
C LEU A 30 1.71 9.16 38.55
N GLY A 31 0.54 9.38 37.93
CA GLY A 31 0.36 9.28 36.50
C GLY A 31 0.22 10.65 35.86
N VAL A 32 1.05 10.96 34.86
CA VAL A 32 1.02 12.24 34.15
C VAL A 32 0.86 11.97 32.66
N PRO A 33 -0.17 12.53 32.00
CA PRO A 33 -0.37 12.34 30.56
C PRO A 33 0.68 13.11 29.75
N ILE A 34 1.16 12.51 28.68
CA ILE A 34 1.97 13.16 27.66
C ILE A 34 1.00 13.70 26.60
N ILE A 35 0.80 15.02 26.61
CA ILE A 35 -0.16 15.69 25.72
C ILE A 35 0.59 16.45 24.64
N GLY A 36 0.27 16.20 23.37
CA GLY A 36 0.82 16.94 22.24
C GLY A 36 -0.26 17.26 21.21
N ALA A 37 -0.31 18.49 20.71
CA ALA A 37 -1.29 18.99 19.76
C ALA A 37 -2.77 18.72 20.16
N GLY A 38 -3.07 18.74 21.47
CA GLY A 38 -4.41 18.49 22.00
C GLY A 38 -4.80 17.02 22.17
N GLU A 39 -3.90 16.09 21.82
CA GLU A 39 -4.11 14.64 21.94
C GLU A 39 -3.21 14.04 23.02
N THR A 40 -3.67 12.98 23.67
CA THR A 40 -2.83 12.19 24.61
C THR A 40 -1.97 11.22 23.78
N LEU A 41 -0.66 11.49 23.77
CA LEU A 41 0.33 10.67 23.05
C LEU A 41 0.77 9.44 23.85
N GLY A 42 0.61 9.48 25.17
CA GLY A 42 0.99 8.45 26.12
C GLY A 42 0.81 8.90 27.56
N ASN A 43 1.35 8.13 28.50
CA ASN A 43 1.34 8.47 29.92
C ASN A 43 2.68 8.11 30.56
N LEU A 44 3.13 8.95 31.49
CA LEU A 44 4.24 8.64 32.39
C LEU A 44 3.66 8.15 33.71
N TYR A 45 4.16 7.01 34.18
CA TYR A 45 3.77 6.42 35.45
C TYR A 45 4.99 6.31 36.37
N LEU A 46 4.84 6.79 37.59
CA LEU A 46 5.79 6.65 38.66
C LEU A 46 5.11 5.94 39.82
N THR A 47 5.80 5.02 40.44
CA THR A 47 5.30 4.25 41.58
C THR A 47 6.32 4.24 42.67
N ASP A 48 5.87 4.12 43.91
CA ASP A 48 6.67 3.85 45.10
C ASP A 48 7.86 4.80 45.25
N LYS A 49 7.59 6.06 45.58
CA LYS A 49 8.61 7.04 45.83
C LYS A 49 9.59 6.56 46.89
N LEU A 50 10.91 6.70 46.63
CA LEU A 50 11.96 6.27 47.52
C LEU A 50 11.78 6.82 48.94
N ALA A 51 12.21 6.04 49.95
CA ALA A 51 12.13 6.34 51.36
C ALA A 51 10.71 6.40 51.94
N GLY A 52 9.70 5.72 51.30
CA GLY A 52 8.35 5.64 51.83
C GLY A 52 7.61 6.98 51.87
N LEU A 53 8.05 7.95 51.07
CA LEU A 53 7.42 9.26 50.94
C LEU A 53 6.34 9.24 49.87
N ASP A 54 5.29 10.02 50.09
CA ASP A 54 4.28 10.26 49.06
C ASP A 54 4.79 11.23 47.99
N PHE A 55 4.28 11.10 46.77
CA PHE A 55 4.47 12.09 45.73
C PHE A 55 3.84 13.43 46.19
N ASN A 56 4.44 14.53 45.82
CA ASN A 56 3.95 15.86 46.17
C ASN A 56 3.82 16.76 44.94
N GLY A 57 3.33 18.00 45.12
CA GLY A 57 3.13 18.93 44.02
C GLY A 57 4.41 19.38 43.32
N ALA A 58 5.59 19.26 43.94
CA ALA A 58 6.87 19.53 43.27
C ALA A 58 7.24 18.37 42.36
N ASP A 59 7.03 17.12 42.78
CA ASP A 59 7.21 15.92 41.94
C ASP A 59 6.30 15.98 40.73
N GLN A 60 5.00 16.30 40.94
CA GLN A 60 4.05 16.41 39.86
C GLN A 60 4.49 17.44 38.81
N ARG A 61 4.86 18.64 39.21
CA ARG A 61 5.35 19.69 38.30
C ARG A 61 6.59 19.26 37.52
N LEU A 62 7.52 18.56 38.15
CA LEU A 62 8.72 18.04 37.51
C LEU A 62 8.34 17.01 36.41
N ILE A 63 7.42 16.09 36.70
CA ILE A 63 7.00 15.07 35.74
C ILE A 63 6.14 15.66 34.62
N GLU A 64 5.31 16.68 34.94
CA GLU A 64 4.58 17.44 33.90
C GLU A 64 5.55 18.13 32.91
N MET A 65 6.66 18.69 33.42
CA MET A 65 7.69 19.28 32.55
C MET A 65 8.38 18.21 31.70
N LEU A 66 8.71 17.05 32.27
CA LEU A 66 9.25 15.92 31.49
C LEU A 66 8.26 15.40 30.48
N ALA A 67 6.98 15.30 30.82
CA ALA A 67 5.91 14.90 29.88
C ALA A 67 5.79 15.88 28.72
N ALA A 68 5.89 17.18 28.96
CA ALA A 68 5.89 18.20 27.91
C ALA A 68 7.10 18.05 26.97
N HIS A 69 8.31 17.82 27.49
CA HIS A 69 9.49 17.55 26.67
C HIS A 69 9.35 16.25 25.88
N ALA A 70 8.82 15.18 26.50
CA ALA A 70 8.55 13.92 25.81
C ALA A 70 7.54 14.10 24.68
N ALA A 71 6.49 14.93 24.88
CA ALA A 71 5.51 15.24 23.85
C ALA A 71 6.17 15.87 22.61
N VAL A 72 7.05 16.88 22.83
CA VAL A 72 7.79 17.53 21.74
C VAL A 72 8.70 16.53 21.02
N ALA A 73 9.43 15.68 21.76
CA ALA A 73 10.31 14.68 21.17
C ALA A 73 9.54 13.66 20.32
N ILE A 74 8.39 13.16 20.81
CA ILE A 74 7.52 12.22 20.08
C ILE A 74 6.96 12.88 18.83
N GLN A 75 6.50 14.13 18.92
CA GLN A 75 5.97 14.85 17.76
C GLN A 75 7.05 15.08 16.70
N ASN A 76 8.25 15.51 17.12
CA ASN A 76 9.37 15.69 16.19
C ASN A 76 9.73 14.38 15.49
N ALA A 77 9.83 13.27 16.23
CA ALA A 77 10.12 11.96 15.63
C ALA A 77 9.05 11.56 14.60
N ARG A 78 7.76 11.80 14.89
CA ARG A 78 6.66 11.55 13.94
C ARG A 78 6.76 12.43 12.69
N LEU A 79 7.04 13.72 12.87
CA LEU A 79 7.21 14.66 11.76
C LEU A 79 8.41 14.28 10.89
N TYR A 80 9.56 13.94 11.47
CA TYR A 80 10.71 13.46 10.71
C TYR A 80 10.39 12.23 9.86
N SER A 81 9.72 11.24 10.45
CA SER A 81 9.29 10.05 9.72
C SER A 81 8.31 10.37 8.57
N GLN A 82 7.42 11.35 8.77
CA GLN A 82 6.50 11.79 7.71
C GLN A 82 7.24 12.52 6.59
N VAL A 83 8.17 13.42 6.91
CA VAL A 83 8.98 14.16 5.92
C VAL A 83 9.84 13.20 5.11
N GLU A 84 10.52 12.24 5.75
CA GLU A 84 11.30 11.21 5.07
C GLU A 84 10.43 10.40 4.08
N ARG A 85 9.24 9.97 4.54
CA ARG A 85 8.31 9.25 3.69
C ARG A 85 7.81 10.06 2.49
N LEU A 86 7.57 11.36 2.68
CA LEU A 86 7.18 12.26 1.60
C LEU A 86 8.32 12.46 0.61
N ALA A 87 9.54 12.68 1.08
CA ALA A 87 10.73 12.83 0.23
C ALA A 87 10.97 11.60 -0.64
N ILE A 88 10.82 10.38 -0.08
CA ILE A 88 10.91 9.13 -0.86
C ILE A 88 9.83 9.06 -1.95
N LEU A 89 8.60 9.49 -1.65
CA LEU A 89 7.50 9.47 -2.62
C LEU A 89 7.71 10.51 -3.73
N GLU A 90 8.21 11.70 -3.40
CA GLU A 90 8.54 12.74 -4.37
C GLU A 90 9.66 12.29 -5.30
N GLU A 91 10.73 11.71 -4.75
CA GLU A 91 11.85 11.18 -5.53
C GLU A 91 11.41 10.05 -6.47
N ARG A 92 10.60 9.11 -5.99
CA ARG A 92 10.02 8.06 -6.85
C ARG A 92 9.20 8.63 -8.00
N THR A 93 8.43 9.68 -7.73
CA THR A 93 7.63 10.35 -8.76
C THR A 93 8.51 11.04 -9.79
N ARG A 94 9.59 11.72 -9.34
CA ARG A 94 10.57 12.37 -10.20
C ARG A 94 11.28 11.37 -11.10
N ILE A 95 11.80 10.29 -10.51
CA ILE A 95 12.47 9.20 -11.26
C ILE A 95 11.52 8.63 -12.33
N GLY A 96 10.25 8.40 -11.99
CA GLY A 96 9.28 7.90 -12.94
C GLY A 96 9.03 8.85 -14.13
N MET A 97 9.09 10.19 -13.93
CA MET A 97 8.98 11.16 -15.00
C MET A 97 10.26 11.15 -15.88
N ASP A 98 11.42 11.19 -15.24
CA ASP A 98 12.72 11.22 -15.94
C ASP A 98 12.90 9.97 -16.83
N LEU A 99 12.49 8.79 -16.34
CA LEU A 99 12.54 7.55 -17.13
C LEU A 99 11.56 7.58 -18.29
N HIS A 100 10.35 8.10 -18.08
CA HIS A 100 9.34 8.18 -19.14
C HIS A 100 9.78 9.15 -20.26
N ASP A 101 10.21 10.36 -19.90
CA ASP A 101 10.47 11.42 -20.86
C ASP A 101 11.89 11.33 -21.50
N GLY A 102 12.83 10.70 -20.81
CA GLY A 102 14.19 10.54 -21.31
C GLY A 102 14.44 9.16 -21.92
N VAL A 103 14.37 8.13 -21.09
CA VAL A 103 14.84 6.79 -21.48
C VAL A 103 13.89 6.12 -22.47
N ILE A 104 12.57 6.11 -22.18
CA ILE A 104 11.58 5.46 -23.05
C ILE A 104 11.56 6.13 -24.43
N GLN A 105 11.57 7.47 -24.47
CA GLN A 105 11.58 8.19 -25.76
C GLN A 105 12.85 7.90 -26.57
N SER A 106 14.00 7.81 -25.92
CA SER A 106 15.27 7.48 -26.60
C SER A 106 15.26 6.06 -27.17
N ILE A 107 14.78 5.07 -26.41
CA ILE A 107 14.66 3.69 -26.87
C ILE A 107 13.65 3.59 -28.03
N TYR A 108 12.54 4.31 -27.95
CA TYR A 108 11.53 4.35 -29.00
C TYR A 108 12.09 4.93 -30.31
N ALA A 109 12.88 6.01 -30.23
CA ALA A 109 13.52 6.58 -31.40
C ALA A 109 14.51 5.61 -32.09
N VAL A 110 15.28 4.82 -31.29
CA VAL A 110 16.14 3.76 -31.82
C VAL A 110 15.31 2.67 -32.48
N GLY A 111 14.20 2.24 -31.88
CA GLY A 111 13.27 1.27 -32.45
C GLY A 111 12.74 1.70 -33.80
N LEU A 112 12.30 2.96 -33.95
CA LEU A 112 11.85 3.52 -35.21
C LEU A 112 12.95 3.54 -36.28
N THR A 113 14.18 3.82 -35.88
CA THR A 113 15.34 3.81 -36.80
C THR A 113 15.59 2.39 -37.32
N LEU A 114 15.55 1.38 -36.42
CA LEU A 114 15.72 -0.02 -36.84
C LEU A 114 14.58 -0.49 -37.72
N GLU A 115 13.33 -0.12 -37.43
CA GLU A 115 12.17 -0.43 -38.26
C GLU A 115 12.28 0.19 -39.64
N SER A 116 12.69 1.46 -39.75
CA SER A 116 12.95 2.14 -41.01
C SER A 116 14.07 1.44 -41.80
N THR A 117 15.12 0.98 -41.12
CA THR A 117 16.21 0.23 -41.75
C THR A 117 15.71 -1.11 -42.28
N ARG A 118 14.94 -1.82 -41.51
CA ARG A 118 14.30 -3.11 -41.88
C ARG A 118 13.47 -2.97 -43.15
N LEU A 119 12.63 -1.94 -43.22
CA LEU A 119 11.79 -1.66 -44.40
C LEU A 119 12.57 -1.26 -45.66
N ALA A 120 13.81 -0.80 -45.50
CA ALA A 120 14.71 -0.41 -46.62
C ALA A 120 15.60 -1.56 -47.10
N LEU A 121 15.54 -2.74 -46.47
CA LEU A 121 16.35 -3.89 -46.89
C LEU A 121 15.82 -4.50 -48.20
N PRO A 122 16.69 -5.02 -49.08
CA PRO A 122 16.26 -5.86 -50.17
C PRO A 122 15.64 -7.17 -49.71
N ASP A 123 14.76 -7.75 -50.55
CA ASP A 123 14.03 -9.00 -50.23
C ASP A 123 14.96 -10.21 -50.01
N GLU A 124 16.21 -10.14 -50.47
CA GLU A 124 17.22 -11.21 -50.29
C GLU A 124 18.00 -11.14 -48.98
N ALA A 125 17.69 -10.16 -48.11
CA ALA A 125 18.43 -9.93 -46.87
C ALA A 125 17.74 -10.59 -45.62
N ASP A 126 17.22 -11.79 -45.74
CA ASP A 126 16.43 -12.50 -44.72
C ASP A 126 17.16 -12.61 -43.36
N GLU A 127 18.46 -12.89 -43.37
CA GLU A 127 19.22 -13.02 -42.09
C GLU A 127 19.35 -11.69 -41.36
N VAL A 128 19.59 -10.57 -42.08
CA VAL A 128 19.67 -9.23 -41.48
C VAL A 128 18.29 -8.78 -41.01
N SER A 129 17.24 -9.08 -41.78
CA SER A 129 15.85 -8.80 -41.37
C SER A 129 15.48 -9.51 -40.07
N THR A 130 15.83 -10.78 -39.91
CA THR A 130 15.61 -11.57 -38.67
C THR A 130 16.35 -11.00 -37.47
N LEU A 131 17.59 -10.53 -37.67
CA LEU A 131 18.35 -9.89 -36.59
C LEU A 131 17.75 -8.55 -36.18
N LEU A 132 17.24 -7.75 -37.12
CA LEU A 132 16.54 -6.50 -36.84
C LEU A 132 15.22 -6.76 -36.11
N ASP A 133 14.43 -7.74 -36.50
CA ASP A 133 13.20 -8.12 -35.83
C ASP A 133 13.48 -8.52 -34.36
N THR A 134 14.53 -9.32 -34.14
CA THR A 134 14.96 -9.69 -32.78
C THR A 134 15.37 -8.48 -31.94
N ALA A 135 16.10 -7.52 -32.54
CA ALA A 135 16.51 -6.29 -31.85
C ALA A 135 15.32 -5.39 -31.52
N ILE A 136 14.37 -5.24 -32.43
CA ILE A 136 13.12 -4.47 -32.24
C ILE A 136 12.26 -5.10 -31.13
N GLU A 137 12.11 -6.42 -31.14
CA GLU A 137 11.41 -7.14 -30.05
C GLU A 137 12.09 -6.91 -28.69
N GLY A 138 13.42 -7.00 -28.62
CA GLY A 138 14.18 -6.74 -27.39
C GLY A 138 14.01 -5.31 -26.87
N LEU A 139 13.98 -4.30 -27.75
CA LEU A 139 13.72 -2.91 -27.39
C LEU A 139 12.28 -2.72 -26.86
N ASN A 140 11.31 -3.35 -27.50
CA ASN A 140 9.91 -3.29 -27.06
C ASN A 140 9.72 -3.96 -25.69
N ASP A 141 10.41 -5.07 -25.44
CA ASP A 141 10.42 -5.71 -24.13
C ASP A 141 11.07 -4.79 -23.06
N ALA A 142 12.20 -4.15 -23.36
CA ALA A 142 12.85 -3.19 -22.47
C ALA A 142 11.97 -1.97 -22.16
N ILE A 143 11.27 -1.42 -23.15
CA ILE A 143 10.27 -0.35 -22.92
C ILE A 143 9.16 -0.83 -21.98
N ARG A 144 8.68 -2.04 -22.17
CA ARG A 144 7.63 -2.64 -21.33
C ARG A 144 8.11 -2.78 -19.88
N ASP A 145 9.32 -3.26 -19.67
CA ASP A 145 9.91 -3.44 -18.35
C ASP A 145 10.11 -2.09 -17.64
N ILE A 146 10.58 -1.08 -18.33
CA ILE A 146 10.73 0.28 -17.77
C ILE A 146 9.36 0.88 -17.41
N ARG A 147 8.35 0.73 -18.27
CA ARG A 147 6.98 1.18 -17.97
C ARG A 147 6.39 0.49 -16.74
N ASN A 148 6.61 -0.81 -16.62
CA ASN A 148 6.19 -1.57 -15.44
C ASN A 148 6.89 -1.08 -14.16
N PHE A 149 8.20 -0.77 -14.24
CA PHE A 149 8.96 -0.19 -13.14
C PHE A 149 8.40 1.19 -12.73
N ILE A 150 8.05 2.03 -13.71
CA ILE A 150 7.44 3.36 -13.44
C ILE A 150 6.09 3.22 -12.72
N LEU A 151 5.26 2.22 -13.07
CA LEU A 151 4.00 1.94 -12.36
C LEU A 151 4.23 1.65 -10.88
N ASP A 152 5.29 0.93 -10.55
CA ASP A 152 5.67 0.63 -9.15
C ASP A 152 6.17 1.86 -8.39
N LEU A 153 6.82 2.80 -9.09
CA LEU A 153 7.34 4.02 -8.47
C LEU A 153 6.24 5.00 -8.05
N ARG A 154 5.05 4.92 -8.66
CA ARG A 154 3.93 5.85 -8.44
C ARG A 154 2.72 5.18 -7.78
N PRO A 155 2.80 4.75 -6.50
CA PRO A 155 1.64 4.26 -5.80
C PRO A 155 0.61 5.39 -5.69
N ARG A 156 -0.57 5.19 -6.28
CA ARG A 156 -1.63 6.18 -6.22
C ARG A 156 -2.32 6.16 -4.87
N ARG A 157 -2.77 7.35 -4.43
CA ARG A 157 -3.60 7.47 -3.23
C ARG A 157 -5.07 7.36 -3.63
N PHE A 158 -5.81 6.59 -2.86
CA PHE A 158 -7.26 6.55 -2.97
C PHE A 158 -7.85 7.90 -2.51
N ALA A 159 -8.59 8.57 -3.38
CA ALA A 159 -9.17 9.90 -3.13
C ALA A 159 -10.60 9.85 -2.56
N GLY A 160 -11.14 8.65 -2.30
CA GLY A 160 -12.46 8.47 -1.72
C GLY A 160 -13.53 7.99 -2.72
N ASP A 161 -13.36 8.24 -4.00
CA ASP A 161 -14.26 7.78 -5.06
C ASP A 161 -13.68 6.55 -5.76
N VAL A 162 -14.35 5.40 -5.60
CA VAL A 162 -13.93 4.11 -6.17
C VAL A 162 -14.09 4.10 -7.68
N GLN A 163 -15.21 4.61 -8.18
CA GLN A 163 -15.51 4.59 -9.61
C GLN A 163 -14.49 5.41 -10.40
N GLN A 164 -14.23 6.63 -9.94
CA GLN A 164 -13.25 7.51 -10.55
C GLN A 164 -11.83 6.94 -10.40
N GLY A 165 -11.51 6.40 -9.22
CA GLY A 165 -10.21 5.80 -8.93
C GLY A 165 -9.91 4.59 -9.83
N LEU A 166 -10.85 3.64 -9.97
CA LEU A 166 -10.69 2.48 -10.83
C LEU A 166 -10.59 2.87 -12.31
N ALA A 167 -11.45 3.80 -12.77
CA ALA A 167 -11.38 4.29 -14.15
C ALA A 167 -10.03 4.94 -14.47
N GLN A 168 -9.42 5.62 -13.50
CA GLN A 168 -8.10 6.21 -13.66
C GLN A 168 -6.99 5.15 -13.68
N LEU A 169 -7.01 4.16 -12.78
CA LEU A 169 -6.08 3.02 -12.80
C LEU A 169 -6.10 2.30 -14.15
N VAL A 170 -7.28 2.05 -14.68
CA VAL A 170 -7.47 1.39 -15.99
C VAL A 170 -6.87 2.21 -17.11
N ARG A 171 -7.18 3.51 -17.19
CA ARG A 171 -6.61 4.39 -18.25
C ARG A 171 -5.08 4.38 -18.23
N GLU A 172 -4.49 4.47 -17.05
CA GLU A 172 -3.03 4.49 -16.90
C GLU A 172 -2.40 3.15 -17.23
N PHE A 173 -3.01 2.05 -16.77
CA PHE A 173 -2.55 0.72 -17.11
C PHE A 173 -2.57 0.51 -18.64
N GLN A 174 -3.66 0.85 -19.31
CA GLN A 174 -3.78 0.73 -20.77
C GLN A 174 -2.75 1.61 -21.49
N ALA A 175 -2.57 2.87 -21.04
CA ALA A 175 -1.59 3.77 -21.66
C ALA A 175 -0.14 3.26 -21.52
N ASN A 176 0.19 2.60 -20.41
CA ASN A 176 1.54 2.10 -20.15
C ASN A 176 1.82 0.71 -20.76
N THR A 177 0.83 -0.18 -20.79
CA THR A 177 1.02 -1.59 -21.19
C THR A 177 0.51 -1.89 -22.59
N MET A 178 -0.36 -1.05 -23.15
CA MET A 178 -1.14 -1.28 -24.38
C MET A 178 -2.08 -2.51 -24.27
N VAL A 179 -2.27 -3.05 -23.07
CA VAL A 179 -3.17 -4.18 -22.84
C VAL A 179 -4.60 -3.65 -22.62
N PRO A 180 -5.59 -4.08 -23.39
CA PRO A 180 -6.97 -3.66 -23.22
C PRO A 180 -7.54 -4.15 -21.89
N VAL A 181 -8.30 -3.30 -21.21
CA VAL A 181 -9.01 -3.62 -19.98
C VAL A 181 -10.49 -3.38 -20.17
N SER A 182 -11.28 -4.42 -19.89
CA SER A 182 -12.73 -4.31 -19.75
C SER A 182 -13.06 -4.09 -18.27
N ILE A 183 -13.88 -3.08 -17.96
CA ILE A 183 -14.33 -2.83 -16.59
C ILE A 183 -15.85 -2.81 -16.54
N LYS A 184 -16.42 -3.59 -15.62
CA LYS A 184 -17.86 -3.66 -15.35
C LYS A 184 -18.08 -3.30 -13.88
N MET A 185 -18.86 -2.25 -13.63
CA MET A 185 -19.18 -1.74 -12.30
C MET A 185 -20.67 -1.41 -12.21
N PRO A 186 -21.29 -1.47 -11.02
CA PRO A 186 -22.61 -0.91 -10.80
C PRO A 186 -22.65 0.60 -11.09
N GLU A 187 -23.79 1.10 -11.52
CA GLU A 187 -23.97 2.54 -11.80
C GLU A 187 -23.84 3.42 -10.55
N ARG A 188 -24.14 2.86 -9.37
CA ARG A 188 -24.07 3.57 -8.10
C ARG A 188 -23.17 2.81 -7.12
N LEU A 189 -22.14 3.50 -6.65
CA LEU A 189 -21.19 3.06 -5.62
C LEU A 189 -21.09 4.11 -4.49
N GLU A 190 -22.07 5.03 -4.43
CA GLU A 190 -22.05 6.17 -3.50
C GLU A 190 -22.15 5.74 -2.03
N ASP A 191 -22.79 4.58 -1.77
CA ASP A 191 -22.96 4.04 -0.43
C ASP A 191 -21.84 3.10 0.02
N LEU A 192 -20.77 2.94 -0.80
CA LEU A 192 -19.67 2.06 -0.44
C LEU A 192 -18.82 2.68 0.69
N PRO A 193 -18.69 2.01 1.86
CA PRO A 193 -17.90 2.55 2.95
C PRO A 193 -16.43 2.78 2.53
N LEU A 194 -15.83 3.86 3.04
CA LEU A 194 -14.48 4.30 2.69
C LEU A 194 -13.39 3.21 2.87
N PRO A 195 -13.41 2.37 3.92
CA PRO A 195 -12.44 1.29 4.08
C PRO A 195 -12.55 0.23 2.98
N GLN A 196 -13.77 -0.18 2.61
CA GLN A 196 -14.03 -1.12 1.52
C GLN A 196 -13.60 -0.55 0.17
N GLY A 197 -13.98 0.70 -0.11
CA GLY A 197 -13.57 1.41 -1.30
C GLY A 197 -12.05 1.50 -1.46
N ARG A 198 -11.34 1.79 -0.37
CA ARG A 198 -9.88 1.80 -0.33
C ARG A 198 -9.28 0.42 -0.58
N ALA A 199 -9.87 -0.63 0.00
CA ALA A 199 -9.41 -2.00 -0.19
C ALA A 199 -9.55 -2.45 -1.65
N ILE A 200 -10.69 -2.16 -2.28
CA ILE A 200 -10.94 -2.42 -3.69
C ILE A 200 -9.93 -1.70 -4.58
N PHE A 201 -9.74 -0.40 -4.38
CA PHE A 201 -8.78 0.40 -5.13
C PHE A 201 -7.36 -0.15 -5.05
N LEU A 202 -6.85 -0.40 -3.84
CA LEU A 202 -5.49 -0.89 -3.63
C LEU A 202 -5.29 -2.32 -4.12
N THR A 203 -6.31 -3.17 -4.05
CA THR A 203 -6.26 -4.53 -4.59
C THR A 203 -6.25 -4.52 -6.12
N THR A 204 -7.05 -3.66 -6.75
CA THR A 204 -7.03 -3.47 -8.21
C THR A 204 -5.67 -2.95 -8.68
N GLN A 205 -5.11 -1.96 -7.98
CA GLN A 205 -3.78 -1.41 -8.29
C GLN A 205 -2.70 -2.48 -8.25
N GLU A 206 -2.66 -3.30 -7.20
CA GLU A 206 -1.68 -4.38 -7.06
C GLU A 206 -1.90 -5.50 -8.08
N ALA A 207 -3.16 -5.86 -8.35
CA ALA A 207 -3.48 -6.86 -9.36
C ALA A 207 -3.04 -6.42 -10.77
N LEU A 208 -3.31 -5.17 -11.15
CA LEU A 208 -2.85 -4.60 -12.43
C LEU A 208 -1.33 -4.52 -12.52
N ALA A 209 -0.64 -4.16 -11.43
CA ALA A 209 0.81 -4.17 -11.36
C ALA A 209 1.38 -5.59 -11.55
N ASN A 210 0.74 -6.61 -10.96
CA ASN A 210 1.12 -8.01 -11.16
C ASN A 210 0.89 -8.47 -12.60
N VAL A 211 -0.20 -8.05 -13.24
CA VAL A 211 -0.43 -8.33 -14.65
C VAL A 211 0.66 -7.72 -15.51
N ALA A 212 0.99 -6.45 -15.29
CA ALA A 212 2.03 -5.75 -16.04
C ALA A 212 3.39 -6.44 -15.92
N ARG A 213 3.80 -6.82 -14.69
CA ARG A 213 5.10 -7.44 -14.40
C ARG A 213 5.21 -8.89 -14.85
N HIS A 214 4.14 -9.67 -14.69
CA HIS A 214 4.26 -11.12 -14.69
C HIS A 214 3.41 -11.84 -15.74
N ALA A 215 2.26 -11.28 -16.14
CA ALA A 215 1.27 -12.07 -16.86
C ALA A 215 1.54 -12.22 -18.37
N ARG A 216 2.18 -11.27 -19.05
CA ARG A 216 2.21 -11.18 -20.51
C ARG A 216 0.79 -11.31 -21.10
N ALA A 217 -0.19 -10.72 -20.43
CA ALA A 217 -1.59 -10.80 -20.80
C ALA A 217 -1.88 -10.01 -22.08
N LYS A 218 -2.89 -10.48 -22.82
CA LYS A 218 -3.44 -9.79 -23.99
C LYS A 218 -4.73 -9.04 -23.66
N GLY A 219 -5.25 -9.17 -22.45
CA GLY A 219 -6.45 -8.50 -21.96
C GLY A 219 -6.66 -8.75 -20.47
N VAL A 220 -7.39 -7.82 -19.82
CA VAL A 220 -7.76 -7.89 -18.40
C VAL A 220 -9.24 -7.56 -18.28
N ASP A 221 -9.97 -8.34 -17.49
CA ASP A 221 -11.35 -8.09 -17.12
C ASP A 221 -11.43 -7.72 -15.63
N ILE A 222 -12.02 -6.57 -15.34
CA ILE A 222 -12.30 -6.11 -13.97
C ILE A 222 -13.81 -6.10 -13.79
N THR A 223 -14.28 -6.75 -12.75
CA THR A 223 -15.71 -6.78 -12.40
C THR A 223 -15.89 -6.42 -10.94
N LEU A 224 -16.74 -5.44 -10.68
CA LEU A 224 -17.19 -5.09 -9.33
C LEU A 224 -18.68 -5.38 -9.23
N HIS A 225 -19.06 -6.19 -8.28
CA HIS A 225 -20.44 -6.55 -8.01
C HIS A 225 -20.79 -6.18 -6.57
N CYS A 226 -21.91 -5.46 -6.38
CA CYS A 226 -22.42 -5.10 -5.06
C CYS A 226 -23.79 -5.74 -4.86
N THR A 227 -23.98 -6.30 -3.70
CA THR A 227 -25.26 -6.72 -3.14
C THR A 227 -25.58 -5.85 -1.90
N ASP A 228 -26.70 -6.08 -1.22
CA ASP A 228 -27.08 -5.28 -0.02
C ASP A 228 -26.10 -5.45 1.14
N ASP A 229 -25.37 -6.57 1.21
CA ASP A 229 -24.51 -6.96 2.33
C ASP A 229 -23.05 -7.18 1.95
N ARG A 230 -22.72 -7.23 0.66
CA ARG A 230 -21.36 -7.56 0.20
C ARG A 230 -20.95 -6.81 -1.06
N VAL A 231 -19.63 -6.58 -1.19
CA VAL A 231 -19.01 -6.12 -2.43
C VAL A 231 -17.94 -7.11 -2.85
N ILE A 232 -17.97 -7.52 -4.13
CA ILE A 232 -17.05 -8.49 -4.71
C ILE A 232 -16.31 -7.84 -5.88
N LEU A 233 -14.98 -7.77 -5.77
CA LEU A 233 -14.08 -7.39 -6.85
C LEU A 233 -13.49 -8.65 -7.47
N SER A 234 -13.50 -8.73 -8.80
CA SER A 234 -12.75 -9.73 -9.56
C SER A 234 -11.85 -9.04 -10.59
N VAL A 235 -10.57 -9.37 -10.59
CA VAL A 235 -9.60 -8.94 -11.61
C VAL A 235 -9.02 -10.18 -12.26
N LYS A 236 -9.28 -10.37 -13.56
CA LYS A 236 -8.88 -11.55 -14.31
C LYS A 236 -8.05 -11.16 -15.52
N ASP A 237 -6.89 -11.77 -15.68
CA ASP A 237 -6.06 -11.67 -16.87
C ASP A 237 -6.08 -12.97 -17.69
N ASN A 238 -5.76 -12.86 -18.97
CA ASN A 238 -5.61 -14.00 -19.89
C ASN A 238 -4.13 -14.30 -20.20
N GLY A 239 -3.22 -14.01 -19.26
CA GLY A 239 -1.80 -14.18 -19.43
C GLY A 239 -1.30 -15.60 -19.19
N ARG A 240 0.02 -15.72 -18.91
CA ARG A 240 0.67 -17.02 -18.73
C ARG A 240 0.26 -17.77 -17.46
N GLY A 241 -0.33 -17.08 -16.47
CA GLY A 241 -0.63 -17.66 -15.17
C GLY A 241 0.60 -18.18 -14.44
N PHE A 242 0.38 -18.91 -13.36
CA PHE A 242 1.43 -19.58 -12.59
C PHE A 242 0.83 -20.77 -11.79
N ASP A 243 1.71 -21.63 -11.26
CA ASP A 243 1.29 -22.70 -10.37
C ASP A 243 1.01 -22.12 -8.96
N ALA A 244 -0.27 -22.01 -8.64
CA ALA A 244 -0.72 -21.46 -7.35
C ALA A 244 -0.44 -22.41 -6.15
N SER A 245 -0.06 -23.67 -6.39
CA SER A 245 0.32 -24.62 -5.33
C SER A 245 1.76 -24.43 -4.86
N ASN A 246 2.58 -23.70 -5.61
CA ASN A 246 3.96 -23.42 -5.26
C ASN A 246 4.05 -22.29 -4.23
N GLU A 247 4.29 -22.65 -2.96
CA GLU A 247 4.39 -21.70 -1.84
C GLU A 247 5.44 -20.61 -2.04
N SER A 248 6.55 -20.88 -2.74
CA SER A 248 7.59 -19.89 -3.00
C SER A 248 7.12 -18.74 -3.91
N LEU A 249 6.11 -18.95 -4.74
CA LEU A 249 5.49 -17.92 -5.58
C LEU A 249 4.40 -17.12 -4.85
N ARG A 250 3.90 -17.64 -3.72
CA ARG A 250 2.95 -16.94 -2.83
C ARG A 250 3.63 -15.94 -1.89
N VAL A 251 4.94 -15.98 -1.75
CA VAL A 251 5.73 -15.17 -0.78
C VAL A 251 5.92 -13.71 -1.23
N GLY A 252 5.36 -13.28 -2.36
CA GLY A 252 5.38 -11.87 -2.75
C GLY A 252 4.59 -10.99 -1.77
N HIS A 253 5.22 -9.91 -1.28
CA HIS A 253 4.58 -8.93 -0.36
C HIS A 253 3.21 -8.42 -0.87
N GLY A 254 2.98 -8.38 -2.17
CA GLY A 254 1.73 -7.94 -2.79
C GLY A 254 0.54 -8.83 -2.45
N LEU A 255 0.68 -10.15 -2.60
CA LEU A 255 -0.39 -11.10 -2.28
C LEU A 255 -0.71 -11.12 -0.78
N ALA A 256 0.32 -11.14 0.06
CA ALA A 256 0.17 -11.09 1.52
C ALA A 256 -0.53 -9.79 1.96
N ASN A 257 -0.22 -8.66 1.35
CA ASN A 257 -0.86 -7.37 1.64
C ASN A 257 -2.34 -7.36 1.21
N MET A 258 -2.68 -7.98 0.06
CA MET A 258 -4.08 -8.09 -0.38
C MET A 258 -4.89 -8.97 0.58
N GLN A 259 -4.33 -10.08 1.02
CA GLN A 259 -4.96 -10.98 1.98
C GLN A 259 -5.16 -10.30 3.35
N ALA A 260 -4.12 -9.71 3.93
CA ALA A 260 -4.22 -8.99 5.21
C ALA A 260 -5.24 -7.86 5.18
N ARG A 261 -5.39 -7.19 4.04
CA ARG A 261 -6.40 -6.13 3.85
C ARG A 261 -7.82 -6.69 3.84
N ALA A 262 -8.04 -7.84 3.19
CA ALA A 262 -9.34 -8.52 3.23
C ALA A 262 -9.70 -8.93 4.66
N GLU A 263 -8.78 -9.58 5.36
CA GLU A 263 -8.96 -10.05 6.74
C GLU A 263 -9.25 -8.89 7.71
N SER A 264 -8.57 -7.75 7.54
CA SER A 264 -8.80 -6.55 8.37
C SER A 264 -10.21 -5.96 8.25
N LEU A 265 -10.93 -6.31 7.18
CA LEU A 265 -12.30 -5.91 6.91
C LEU A 265 -13.29 -7.09 7.03
N HIS A 266 -12.90 -8.19 7.69
CA HIS A 266 -13.70 -9.41 7.85
C HIS A 266 -14.15 -10.01 6.51
N GLY A 267 -13.41 -9.75 5.44
CA GLY A 267 -13.62 -10.30 4.11
C GLY A 267 -12.73 -11.49 3.77
N THR A 268 -12.81 -11.93 2.53
CA THR A 268 -11.99 -13.02 2.00
C THR A 268 -11.22 -12.59 0.75
N PHE A 269 -10.03 -13.14 0.60
CA PHE A 269 -9.19 -12.97 -0.58
C PHE A 269 -8.91 -14.34 -1.19
N ASN A 270 -9.10 -14.45 -2.50
CA ASN A 270 -8.84 -15.69 -3.23
C ASN A 270 -8.06 -15.39 -4.52
N ILE A 271 -7.09 -16.25 -4.84
CA ILE A 271 -6.36 -16.21 -6.09
C ILE A 271 -6.45 -17.55 -6.79
N GLN A 272 -6.81 -17.54 -8.04
CA GLN A 272 -6.88 -18.71 -8.92
C GLN A 272 -5.94 -18.47 -10.10
N ALA A 273 -4.93 -19.30 -10.24
CA ALA A 273 -3.99 -19.24 -11.36
C ALA A 273 -3.67 -20.66 -11.84
N SER A 274 -3.44 -20.79 -13.12
CA SER A 274 -2.96 -22.03 -13.73
C SER A 274 -2.04 -21.67 -14.90
N PRO A 275 -0.95 -22.42 -15.13
CA PRO A 275 -0.06 -22.19 -16.25
C PRO A 275 -0.82 -22.17 -17.60
N GLY A 276 -0.63 -21.10 -18.38
CA GLY A 276 -1.29 -20.89 -19.68
C GLY A 276 -2.76 -20.45 -19.62
N ARG A 277 -3.35 -20.23 -18.43
CA ARG A 277 -4.77 -19.86 -18.29
C ARG A 277 -4.98 -18.51 -17.60
N GLY A 278 -3.91 -17.77 -17.36
CA GLY A 278 -3.96 -16.48 -16.67
C GLY A 278 -4.18 -16.60 -15.17
N THR A 279 -4.53 -15.46 -14.55
CA THR A 279 -4.76 -15.34 -13.10
C THR A 279 -6.08 -14.63 -12.85
N SER A 280 -6.78 -15.04 -11.80
CA SER A 280 -7.99 -14.37 -11.29
C SER A 280 -7.78 -14.06 -9.82
N VAL A 281 -7.87 -12.79 -9.46
CA VAL A 281 -7.85 -12.26 -8.10
C VAL A 281 -9.28 -11.89 -7.71
N ILE A 282 -9.74 -12.41 -6.59
CA ILE A 282 -11.09 -12.16 -6.06
C ILE A 282 -10.98 -11.63 -4.64
N LEU A 283 -11.58 -10.48 -4.40
CA LEU A 283 -11.73 -9.86 -3.08
C LEU A 283 -13.22 -9.75 -2.78
N ASP A 284 -13.64 -10.31 -1.66
CA ASP A 284 -15.04 -10.33 -1.21
C ASP A 284 -15.12 -9.74 0.19
N LEU A 285 -15.82 -8.61 0.33
CA LEU A 285 -15.90 -7.82 1.56
C LEU A 285 -17.37 -7.65 2.01
N PRO A 286 -17.66 -7.72 3.31
CA PRO A 286 -18.95 -7.29 3.86
C PRO A 286 -19.10 -5.76 3.75
N LEU A 287 -20.35 -5.31 3.57
CA LEU A 287 -20.75 -3.90 3.57
C LEU A 287 -21.21 -3.43 4.93
#